data_aaf385b9f85cbb5e6db2eedab15d3ebd
#
_entry.id   aaf385b9f85cbb5e6db2eedab15d3ebd
#
_cell.length_a   1.000
_cell.length_b   1.000
_cell.length_c   1.000
_cell.angle_alpha   90.00
_cell.angle_beta   90.00
_cell.angle_gamma   90.00
#
_symmetry.space_group_name_H-M   'P 1'
#
loop_
_entity.id
_entity.type
_entity.pdbx_description
1 polymer ?
#
loop_
_entity_poly.entity_id
_entity_poly.type
_entity_poly.pdbx_seq_one_letter_code
_entity_poly.pdbx_strand_id
1 'polypeptide(L)'
;LSTKHLCAGSLALNDTVYADGRTSMADPGGNALYASVGANIWSNQVGIAAVVGYDWPANYTRKLADSAIDTSPLVAKDAETMRAWTVYEASGYRRYFSRNTEVVLLTPSPYSSVPLTAPQAAAYSNAARQVHLRNSPLPQELPDTIWDVDSVHICPMPLETVLSWIDFLENKPDIFVSVDILPYPLNGNFDDPLLLKILHRANAFLPSEAEAESIMPGHVPEQFCREIAARGPQIVVIKQGDHGAFLFDKKANRGCQFLPYPANVDDLTGAGDSFCGGFAVSYVQTGNPVTAVLRGTVSASFIIEGFGGLHALKIERAAAQARLAQVERINSRAE
;
A
#
# COMPACT_ATOMS: atom_id res chain seq x y z
N LEU A 1 -24.60 -0.50 -0.21
CA LEU A 1 -23.81 -1.10 0.88
C LEU A 1 -23.08 0.02 1.59
N SER A 2 -23.13 0.09 2.93
CA SER A 2 -22.33 1.08 3.67
C SER A 2 -20.86 0.63 3.66
N THR A 3 -19.92 1.57 3.45
CA THR A 3 -18.48 1.31 3.59
C THR A 3 -18.16 0.97 5.05
N LYS A 4 -17.37 -0.09 5.25
CA LYS A 4 -16.89 -0.51 6.57
C LYS A 4 -15.36 -0.53 6.65
N HIS A 5 -14.69 -0.57 5.51
CA HIS A 5 -13.23 -0.61 5.42
C HIS A 5 -12.75 0.44 4.42
N LEU A 6 -12.00 1.43 4.89
CA LEU A 6 -11.50 2.52 4.06
C LEU A 6 -10.01 2.34 3.79
N CYS A 7 -9.62 2.36 2.53
CA CYS A 7 -8.21 2.42 2.13
C CYS A 7 -7.88 3.85 1.67
N ALA A 8 -7.01 4.53 2.39
CA ALA A 8 -6.64 5.92 2.14
C ALA A 8 -5.22 6.03 1.57
N GLY A 9 -5.09 6.64 0.39
CA GLY A 9 -3.79 6.74 -0.28
C GLY A 9 -3.86 7.49 -1.59
N SER A 10 -2.91 7.25 -2.48
CA SER A 10 -2.85 7.87 -3.80
C SER A 10 -3.40 6.96 -4.89
N LEU A 11 -4.05 7.59 -5.87
CA LEU A 11 -4.29 7.02 -7.19
C LEU A 11 -3.25 7.56 -8.18
N ALA A 12 -2.92 6.76 -9.20
CA ALA A 12 -2.00 7.15 -10.25
C ALA A 12 -2.46 6.63 -11.61
N LEU A 13 -2.00 7.28 -12.66
CA LEU A 13 -1.99 6.74 -14.02
C LEU A 13 -0.57 6.27 -14.32
N ASN A 14 -0.40 5.00 -14.62
CA ASN A 14 0.89 4.41 -14.91
C ASN A 14 1.10 4.27 -16.42
N ASP A 15 2.26 4.71 -16.87
CA ASP A 15 2.74 4.45 -18.23
C ASP A 15 3.85 3.41 -18.11
N THR A 16 3.68 2.24 -18.70
CA THR A 16 4.61 1.12 -18.60
C THR A 16 5.24 0.81 -19.96
N VAL A 17 6.55 0.65 -19.95
CA VAL A 17 7.33 0.15 -21.10
C VAL A 17 7.96 -1.17 -20.69
N TYR A 18 7.60 -2.23 -21.39
CA TYR A 18 8.10 -3.58 -21.10
C TYR A 18 9.43 -3.84 -21.83
N ALA A 19 10.21 -4.78 -21.31
CA ALA A 19 11.52 -5.13 -21.86
C ALA A 19 11.46 -5.64 -23.31
N ASP A 20 10.32 -6.16 -23.76
CA ASP A 20 10.05 -6.61 -25.13
C ASP A 20 9.56 -5.50 -26.05
N GLY A 21 9.49 -4.25 -25.59
CA GLY A 21 9.04 -3.08 -26.32
C GLY A 21 7.52 -2.84 -26.33
N ARG A 22 6.72 -3.71 -25.74
CA ARG A 22 5.30 -3.43 -25.53
C ARG A 22 5.14 -2.24 -24.59
N THR A 23 4.02 -1.54 -24.71
CA THR A 23 3.67 -0.42 -23.84
C THR A 23 2.24 -0.57 -23.32
N SER A 24 2.01 -0.13 -22.09
CA SER A 24 0.68 0.10 -21.54
C SER A 24 0.64 1.51 -20.98
N MET A 25 -0.34 2.30 -21.43
CA MET A 25 -0.37 3.74 -21.17
C MET A 25 -1.62 4.11 -20.40
N ALA A 26 -1.42 4.99 -19.39
CA ALA A 26 -2.50 5.50 -18.55
C ALA A 26 -3.29 4.42 -17.80
N ASP A 27 -2.63 3.31 -17.43
CA ASP A 27 -3.25 2.27 -16.62
C ASP A 27 -3.48 2.78 -15.18
N PRO A 28 -4.62 2.45 -14.57
CA PRO A 28 -4.88 2.85 -13.20
C PRO A 28 -3.98 2.10 -12.23
N GLY A 29 -3.39 2.84 -11.32
CA GLY A 29 -2.51 2.36 -10.27
C GLY A 29 -2.59 3.21 -9.03
N GLY A 30 -1.56 3.12 -8.20
CA GLY A 30 -1.47 3.80 -6.92
C GLY A 30 -1.81 2.88 -5.75
N ASN A 31 -1.23 3.16 -4.60
CA ASN A 31 -1.32 2.30 -3.43
C ASN A 31 -2.76 2.13 -2.92
N ALA A 32 -3.60 3.18 -2.96
CA ALA A 32 -5.01 3.09 -2.57
C ALA A 32 -5.80 2.14 -3.49
N LEU A 33 -5.50 2.10 -4.79
CA LEU A 33 -6.13 1.17 -5.71
C LEU A 33 -5.82 -0.27 -5.31
N TYR A 34 -4.55 -0.61 -5.19
CA TYR A 34 -4.12 -1.96 -4.88
C TYR A 34 -4.60 -2.41 -3.49
N ALA A 35 -4.55 -1.52 -2.48
CA ALA A 35 -5.08 -1.81 -1.15
C ALA A 35 -6.59 -2.08 -1.19
N SER A 36 -7.37 -1.23 -1.90
CA SER A 36 -8.81 -1.41 -2.02
C SER A 36 -9.19 -2.69 -2.77
N VAL A 37 -8.45 -3.02 -3.82
CA VAL A 37 -8.67 -4.28 -4.56
C VAL A 37 -8.32 -5.49 -3.69
N GLY A 38 -7.20 -5.47 -2.98
CA GLY A 38 -6.81 -6.52 -2.04
C GLY A 38 -7.82 -6.72 -0.91
N ALA A 39 -8.37 -5.62 -0.38
CA ALA A 39 -9.45 -5.63 0.60
C ALA A 39 -10.76 -6.19 0.03
N ASN A 40 -11.10 -5.82 -1.22
CA ASN A 40 -12.34 -6.23 -1.87
C ASN A 40 -12.42 -7.74 -2.13
N ILE A 41 -11.30 -8.42 -2.23
CA ILE A 41 -11.26 -9.90 -2.27
C ILE A 41 -11.96 -10.49 -1.04
N TRP A 42 -11.96 -9.81 0.11
CA TRP A 42 -12.48 -10.30 1.39
C TRP A 42 -13.75 -9.60 1.89
N SER A 43 -14.10 -8.43 1.35
CA SER A 43 -15.30 -7.67 1.75
C SER A 43 -15.88 -6.88 0.59
N ASN A 44 -17.21 -6.81 0.49
CA ASN A 44 -17.91 -5.94 -0.45
C ASN A 44 -18.25 -4.56 0.16
N GLN A 45 -17.63 -4.21 1.30
CA GLN A 45 -17.89 -2.96 2.04
C GLN A 45 -16.60 -2.11 2.10
N VAL A 46 -15.86 -2.08 1.01
CA VAL A 46 -14.60 -1.35 0.87
C VAL A 46 -14.83 0.00 0.21
N GLY A 47 -14.24 1.06 0.77
CA GLY A 47 -14.16 2.37 0.16
C GLY A 47 -12.73 2.77 -0.18
N ILE A 48 -12.56 3.59 -1.20
CA ILE A 48 -11.28 4.13 -1.63
C ILE A 48 -11.23 5.64 -1.43
N ALA A 49 -10.41 6.12 -0.50
CA ALA A 49 -10.12 7.53 -0.29
C ALA A 49 -8.84 7.91 -1.02
N ALA A 50 -8.97 8.67 -2.10
CA ALA A 50 -7.85 9.09 -2.93
C ALA A 50 -8.18 10.36 -3.70
N VAL A 51 -7.16 11.05 -4.18
CA VAL A 51 -7.32 12.19 -5.07
C VAL A 51 -7.37 11.74 -6.52
N VAL A 52 -8.30 12.29 -7.28
CA VAL A 52 -8.38 12.18 -8.74
C VAL A 52 -8.28 13.57 -9.37
N GLY A 53 -7.50 13.69 -10.44
CA GLY A 53 -7.39 14.90 -11.23
C GLY A 53 -8.42 14.98 -12.36
N TYR A 54 -8.40 16.09 -13.11
CA TYR A 54 -9.30 16.30 -14.25
C TYR A 54 -9.07 15.30 -15.41
N ASP A 55 -7.89 14.67 -15.44
CA ASP A 55 -7.48 13.68 -16.47
C ASP A 55 -7.76 12.23 -16.06
N TRP A 56 -8.36 11.99 -14.87
CA TRP A 56 -8.71 10.65 -14.42
C TRP A 56 -9.88 10.08 -15.25
N PRO A 57 -9.69 8.95 -15.94
CA PRO A 57 -10.74 8.39 -16.79
C PRO A 57 -11.94 7.89 -15.99
N ALA A 58 -13.11 8.44 -16.25
CA ALA A 58 -14.36 8.10 -15.54
C ALA A 58 -14.75 6.59 -15.63
N ASN A 59 -14.28 5.89 -16.66
CA ASN A 59 -14.50 4.44 -16.78
C ASN A 59 -13.76 3.64 -15.70
N TYR A 60 -12.68 4.14 -15.12
CA TYR A 60 -11.98 3.47 -14.01
C TYR A 60 -12.78 3.59 -12.71
N THR A 61 -13.30 4.78 -12.40
CA THR A 61 -14.22 4.96 -11.28
C THR A 61 -15.44 4.03 -11.38
N ARG A 62 -16.00 3.91 -12.60
CA ARG A 62 -17.13 3.01 -12.85
C ARG A 62 -16.76 1.55 -12.63
N LYS A 63 -15.60 1.08 -13.12
CA LYS A 63 -15.14 -0.30 -12.89
C LYS A 63 -14.96 -0.62 -11.40
N LEU A 64 -14.49 0.33 -10.59
CA LEU A 64 -14.38 0.17 -9.15
C LEU A 64 -15.77 0.05 -8.51
N ALA A 65 -16.70 0.95 -8.85
CA ALA A 65 -18.07 0.93 -8.35
C ALA A 65 -18.83 -0.35 -8.76
N ASP A 66 -18.68 -0.81 -10.01
CA ASP A 66 -19.27 -2.05 -10.53
C ASP A 66 -18.73 -3.29 -9.77
N SER A 67 -17.56 -3.17 -9.16
CA SER A 67 -16.94 -4.21 -8.32
C SER A 67 -17.21 -4.04 -6.83
N ALA A 68 -18.22 -3.25 -6.47
CA ALA A 68 -18.62 -2.96 -5.09
C ALA A 68 -17.56 -2.23 -4.24
N ILE A 69 -16.64 -1.50 -4.86
CA ILE A 69 -15.77 -0.55 -4.16
C ILE A 69 -16.47 0.82 -4.14
N ASP A 70 -16.73 1.35 -2.95
CA ASP A 70 -17.32 2.68 -2.79
C ASP A 70 -16.32 3.76 -3.22
N THR A 71 -16.69 4.52 -4.23
CA THR A 71 -15.90 5.61 -4.81
C THR A 71 -16.35 6.99 -4.33
N SER A 72 -17.33 7.07 -3.43
CA SER A 72 -17.79 8.36 -2.88
C SER A 72 -16.70 9.10 -2.09
N PRO A 73 -15.68 8.44 -1.49
CA PRO A 73 -14.57 9.12 -0.85
C PRO A 73 -13.46 9.61 -1.81
N LEU A 74 -13.67 9.53 -3.13
CA LEU A 74 -12.72 10.12 -4.08
C LEU A 74 -12.83 11.65 -4.06
N VAL A 75 -11.67 12.30 -3.92
CA VAL A 75 -11.54 13.77 -3.87
C VAL A 75 -11.12 14.27 -5.24
N ALA A 76 -12.00 14.98 -5.93
CA ALA A 76 -11.66 15.60 -7.21
C ALA A 76 -10.88 16.90 -6.99
N LYS A 77 -9.73 17.06 -7.64
CA LYS A 77 -8.93 18.30 -7.61
C LYS A 77 -8.71 18.83 -9.03
N ASP A 78 -8.65 20.17 -9.15
CA ASP A 78 -8.29 20.85 -10.41
C ASP A 78 -6.77 20.78 -10.62
N ALA A 79 -6.30 19.59 -10.85
CA ALA A 79 -4.90 19.27 -11.11
C ALA A 79 -4.82 17.95 -11.91
N GLU A 80 -3.66 17.64 -12.47
CA GLU A 80 -3.44 16.32 -13.06
C GLU A 80 -3.34 15.23 -11.98
N THR A 81 -3.92 14.07 -12.26
CA THR A 81 -3.69 12.85 -11.48
C THR A 81 -2.19 12.54 -11.45
N MET A 82 -1.72 11.99 -10.35
CA MET A 82 -0.34 11.52 -10.27
C MET A 82 -0.06 10.56 -11.42
N ARG A 83 1.04 10.78 -12.14
CA ARG A 83 1.43 9.96 -13.27
C ARG A 83 2.85 9.45 -13.11
N ALA A 84 3.02 8.15 -13.34
CA ALA A 84 4.29 7.48 -13.17
C ALA A 84 4.65 6.66 -14.41
N TRP A 85 5.95 6.60 -14.71
CA TRP A 85 6.52 5.73 -15.72
C TRP A 85 7.24 4.58 -15.07
N THR A 86 6.98 3.37 -15.53
CA THR A 86 7.75 2.18 -15.19
C THR A 86 8.39 1.65 -16.47
N VAL A 87 9.71 1.49 -16.46
CA VAL A 87 10.47 0.93 -17.59
C VAL A 87 11.13 -0.34 -17.12
N TYR A 88 10.77 -1.47 -17.71
CA TYR A 88 11.41 -2.76 -17.48
C TYR A 88 12.56 -2.94 -18.46
N GLU A 89 13.73 -3.25 -17.96
CA GLU A 89 14.91 -3.56 -18.77
C GLU A 89 15.03 -5.08 -19.01
N ALA A 90 15.70 -5.47 -20.08
CA ALA A 90 15.98 -6.87 -20.40
C ALA A 90 16.76 -7.60 -19.29
N SER A 91 17.46 -6.86 -18.44
CA SER A 91 18.15 -7.35 -17.25
C SER A 91 17.20 -7.77 -16.09
N GLY A 92 15.89 -7.51 -16.23
CA GLY A 92 14.92 -7.63 -15.16
C GLY A 92 14.89 -6.42 -14.20
N TYR A 93 15.76 -5.44 -14.41
CA TYR A 93 15.76 -4.21 -13.62
C TYR A 93 14.56 -3.32 -13.99
N ARG A 94 14.01 -2.62 -12.99
CA ARG A 94 12.88 -1.72 -13.16
C ARG A 94 13.27 -0.30 -12.77
N ARG A 95 13.00 0.67 -13.65
CA ARG A 95 13.13 2.10 -13.36
C ARG A 95 11.76 2.74 -13.20
N TYR A 96 11.65 3.62 -12.25
CA TYR A 96 10.42 4.32 -11.91
C TYR A 96 10.62 5.84 -11.98
N PHE A 97 9.70 6.55 -12.65
CA PHE A 97 9.77 8.00 -12.82
C PHE A 97 8.40 8.64 -12.62
N SER A 98 8.35 9.77 -11.95
CA SER A 98 7.13 10.60 -11.90
C SER A 98 7.11 11.56 -13.08
N ARG A 99 6.01 11.56 -13.83
CA ARG A 99 5.82 12.42 -15.00
C ARG A 99 5.38 13.86 -14.65
N ASN A 100 4.74 14.05 -13.49
CA ASN A 100 4.17 15.33 -13.08
C ASN A 100 5.17 16.28 -12.41
N THR A 101 6.45 16.08 -12.58
CA THR A 101 7.49 16.91 -11.97
C THR A 101 8.28 17.67 -13.05
N GLU A 102 8.58 18.95 -12.80
CA GLU A 102 9.46 19.72 -13.67
C GLU A 102 10.83 19.06 -13.87
N VAL A 103 11.27 18.24 -12.92
CA VAL A 103 12.52 17.49 -12.98
C VAL A 103 12.48 16.41 -14.06
N VAL A 104 11.32 15.92 -14.48
CA VAL A 104 11.20 15.01 -15.64
C VAL A 104 11.66 15.70 -16.93
N LEU A 105 11.49 17.01 -17.03
CA LEU A 105 12.01 17.82 -18.15
C LEU A 105 13.52 18.04 -18.07
N LEU A 106 14.11 17.94 -16.89
CA LEU A 106 15.55 18.13 -16.62
C LEU A 106 16.32 16.81 -16.67
N THR A 107 15.64 15.66 -16.52
CA THR A 107 16.29 14.37 -16.70
C THR A 107 16.38 14.04 -18.18
N PRO A 108 17.55 13.62 -18.65
CA PRO A 108 17.62 13.01 -19.98
C PRO A 108 16.60 11.88 -20.01
N SER A 109 15.97 11.67 -21.14
CA SER A 109 14.98 10.62 -21.43
C SER A 109 14.79 9.56 -20.34
N PRO A 110 13.58 9.08 -20.00
CA PRO A 110 13.37 7.97 -19.07
C PRO A 110 14.19 6.70 -19.41
N TYR A 111 14.82 6.69 -20.56
CA TYR A 111 15.74 5.64 -21.04
C TYR A 111 17.21 5.95 -20.77
N SER A 112 17.55 7.09 -20.14
CA SER A 112 18.94 7.43 -19.87
C SER A 112 19.47 6.65 -18.68
N SER A 113 20.59 5.97 -18.85
CA SER A 113 21.37 5.31 -17.80
C SER A 113 22.27 6.29 -17.02
N VAL A 114 22.22 7.59 -17.33
CA VAL A 114 23.09 8.58 -16.67
C VAL A 114 22.57 8.83 -15.25
N PRO A 115 23.39 8.59 -14.21
CA PRO A 115 23.00 8.90 -12.83
C PRO A 115 22.73 10.39 -12.65
N LEU A 116 21.71 10.74 -11.87
CA LEU A 116 21.45 12.11 -11.46
C LEU A 116 22.62 12.61 -10.59
N THR A 117 23.02 13.86 -10.78
CA THR A 117 23.90 14.54 -9.82
C THR A 117 23.15 14.75 -8.49
N ALA A 118 23.87 14.93 -7.38
CA ALA A 118 23.25 15.16 -6.08
C ALA A 118 22.22 16.32 -6.05
N PRO A 119 22.49 17.50 -6.67
CA PRO A 119 21.48 18.55 -6.78
C PRO A 119 20.24 18.16 -7.61
N GLN A 120 20.42 17.42 -8.69
CA GLN A 120 19.31 16.91 -9.52
C GLN A 120 18.46 15.89 -8.75
N ALA A 121 19.10 14.99 -7.99
CA ALA A 121 18.42 14.02 -7.15
C ALA A 121 17.61 14.72 -6.04
N ALA A 122 18.15 15.76 -5.40
CA ALA A 122 17.46 16.56 -4.40
C ALA A 122 16.25 17.32 -4.99
N ALA A 123 16.44 17.94 -6.17
CA ALA A 123 15.35 18.64 -6.88
C ALA A 123 14.24 17.66 -7.28
N TYR A 124 14.60 16.48 -7.78
CA TYR A 124 13.64 15.42 -8.11
C TYR A 124 12.86 14.96 -6.86
N SER A 125 13.55 14.70 -5.75
CA SER A 125 12.90 14.29 -4.50
C SER A 125 11.90 15.32 -3.99
N ASN A 126 12.25 16.61 -4.04
CA ASN A 126 11.35 17.68 -3.64
C ASN A 126 10.13 17.81 -4.57
N ALA A 127 10.33 17.75 -5.88
CA ALA A 127 9.26 17.82 -6.86
C ALA A 127 8.32 16.61 -6.74
N ALA A 128 8.86 15.40 -6.61
CA ALA A 128 8.08 14.19 -6.39
C ALA A 128 7.26 14.29 -5.11
N ARG A 129 7.84 14.79 -4.01
CA ARG A 129 7.13 15.00 -2.75
C ARG A 129 5.94 15.97 -2.91
N GLN A 130 6.09 17.08 -3.65
CA GLN A 130 4.99 18.01 -3.90
C GLN A 130 3.86 17.37 -4.72
N VAL A 131 4.19 16.55 -5.71
CA VAL A 131 3.20 15.77 -6.46
C VAL A 131 2.46 14.81 -5.55
N HIS A 132 3.16 14.06 -4.70
CA HIS A 132 2.54 13.16 -3.73
C HIS A 132 1.64 13.90 -2.74
N LEU A 133 2.08 15.03 -2.16
CA LEU A 133 1.26 15.85 -1.25
C LEU A 133 -0.05 16.28 -1.92
N ARG A 134 0.01 16.80 -3.15
CA ARG A 134 -1.17 17.27 -3.89
C ARG A 134 -2.13 16.13 -4.21
N ASN A 135 -1.61 14.92 -4.48
CA ASN A 135 -2.38 13.74 -4.88
C ASN A 135 -2.70 12.78 -3.72
N SER A 136 -2.46 13.21 -2.48
CA SER A 136 -2.86 12.47 -1.28
C SER A 136 -4.10 13.11 -0.66
N PRO A 137 -5.13 12.35 -0.29
CA PRO A 137 -6.35 12.88 0.31
C PRO A 137 -6.10 13.26 1.77
N LEU A 138 -6.74 14.32 2.22
CA LEU A 138 -6.84 14.64 3.64
C LEU A 138 -8.17 14.14 4.20
N PRO A 139 -8.24 13.68 5.45
CA PRO A 139 -9.48 13.16 6.03
C PRO A 139 -10.62 14.20 6.05
N GLN A 140 -10.30 15.49 6.16
CA GLN A 140 -11.26 16.60 6.15
C GLN A 140 -11.86 16.87 4.76
N GLU A 141 -11.27 16.33 3.69
CA GLU A 141 -11.78 16.44 2.32
C GLU A 141 -12.87 15.40 2.02
N LEU A 142 -13.03 14.38 2.91
CA LEU A 142 -13.97 13.29 2.70
C LEU A 142 -15.38 13.65 3.18
N PRO A 143 -16.42 13.04 2.61
CA PRO A 143 -17.79 13.22 3.10
C PRO A 143 -17.95 12.76 4.55
N ASP A 144 -18.72 13.50 5.36
CA ASP A 144 -18.96 13.13 6.76
C ASP A 144 -19.63 11.76 6.92
N THR A 145 -20.36 11.32 5.90
CA THR A 145 -21.06 10.04 5.88
C THR A 145 -20.14 8.82 5.81
N ILE A 146 -18.84 9.00 5.49
CA ILE A 146 -17.90 7.88 5.39
C ILE A 146 -17.43 7.36 6.76
N TRP A 147 -17.62 8.11 7.83
CA TRP A 147 -16.95 7.82 9.10
C TRP A 147 -17.63 6.75 9.97
N ASP A 148 -18.67 6.06 9.47
CA ASP A 148 -19.21 4.83 10.06
C ASP A 148 -18.43 3.60 9.59
N VAL A 149 -17.09 3.65 9.65
CA VAL A 149 -16.19 2.57 9.24
C VAL A 149 -15.61 1.84 10.44
N ASP A 150 -15.36 0.55 10.26
CA ASP A 150 -14.72 -0.31 11.26
C ASP A 150 -13.19 -0.26 11.16
N SER A 151 -12.64 0.08 9.96
CA SER A 151 -11.20 0.23 9.75
C SER A 151 -10.82 1.29 8.74
N VAL A 152 -9.64 1.87 8.96
CA VAL A 152 -8.90 2.69 7.99
C VAL A 152 -7.50 2.09 7.80
N HIS A 153 -7.17 1.77 6.57
CA HIS A 153 -5.79 1.51 6.17
C HIS A 153 -5.20 2.77 5.56
N ILE A 154 -4.15 3.29 6.19
CA ILE A 154 -3.37 4.44 5.71
C ILE A 154 -2.22 3.88 4.88
N CYS A 155 -2.33 4.02 3.55
CA CYS A 155 -1.29 3.63 2.60
C CYS A 155 -0.08 4.56 2.67
N PRO A 156 1.05 4.19 2.06
CA PRO A 156 2.24 5.05 1.99
C PRO A 156 1.93 6.41 1.34
N MET A 157 2.04 7.48 2.12
CA MET A 157 1.85 8.87 1.71
C MET A 157 2.96 9.75 2.32
N PRO A 158 3.13 11.00 1.88
CA PRO A 158 4.00 11.94 2.57
C PRO A 158 3.66 12.04 4.06
N LEU A 159 4.68 12.15 4.89
CA LEU A 159 4.55 12.07 6.35
C LEU A 159 3.52 13.07 6.91
N GLU A 160 3.45 14.27 6.34
CA GLU A 160 2.49 15.29 6.74
C GLU A 160 1.04 14.85 6.52
N THR A 161 0.79 14.14 5.42
CA THR A 161 -0.55 13.59 5.15
C THR A 161 -0.86 12.45 6.11
N VAL A 162 0.09 11.54 6.34
CA VAL A 162 -0.08 10.43 7.32
C VAL A 162 -0.41 11.01 8.70
N LEU A 163 0.34 12.04 9.15
CA LEU A 163 0.09 12.70 10.43
C LEU A 163 -1.28 13.37 10.50
N SER A 164 -1.76 13.98 9.40
CA SER A 164 -3.12 14.54 9.36
C SER A 164 -4.19 13.48 9.55
N TRP A 165 -3.99 12.27 8.98
CA TRP A 165 -4.87 11.13 9.20
C TRP A 165 -4.80 10.64 10.65
N ILE A 166 -3.61 10.53 11.22
CA ILE A 166 -3.41 10.11 12.61
C ILE A 166 -4.11 11.08 13.56
N ASP A 167 -3.92 12.40 13.41
CA ASP A 167 -4.56 13.43 14.23
C ASP A 167 -6.08 13.37 14.17
N PHE A 168 -6.61 13.19 12.97
CA PHE A 168 -8.07 13.06 12.80
C PHE A 168 -8.63 11.81 13.46
N LEU A 169 -7.91 10.68 13.36
CA LEU A 169 -8.33 9.39 13.90
C LEU A 169 -8.08 9.23 15.41
N GLU A 170 -7.31 10.11 16.06
CA GLU A 170 -7.16 10.10 17.53
C GLU A 170 -8.50 10.22 18.25
N ASN A 171 -9.44 10.99 17.68
CA ASN A 171 -10.79 11.19 18.24
C ASN A 171 -11.79 10.08 17.84
N LYS A 172 -11.34 9.00 17.21
CA LYS A 172 -12.13 7.87 16.74
C LYS A 172 -11.50 6.55 17.19
N PRO A 173 -11.50 6.27 18.51
CA PRO A 173 -10.73 5.15 19.08
C PRO A 173 -11.26 3.78 18.64
N ASP A 174 -12.55 3.69 18.26
CA ASP A 174 -13.17 2.43 17.85
C ASP A 174 -12.77 2.00 16.43
N ILE A 175 -12.21 2.92 15.63
CA ILE A 175 -11.74 2.60 14.29
C ILE A 175 -10.39 1.89 14.37
N PHE A 176 -10.30 0.69 13.82
CA PHE A 176 -9.03 -0.01 13.64
C PHE A 176 -8.18 0.72 12.59
N VAL A 177 -6.96 1.10 12.96
CA VAL A 177 -6.02 1.80 12.08
C VAL A 177 -4.82 0.93 11.77
N SER A 178 -4.64 0.58 10.51
CA SER A 178 -3.41 0.00 10.00
C SER A 178 -2.64 1.01 9.17
N VAL A 179 -1.32 1.03 9.31
CA VAL A 179 -0.46 2.03 8.65
C VAL A 179 0.66 1.32 7.91
N ASP A 180 0.88 1.75 6.69
CA ASP A 180 2.09 1.55 5.92
C ASP A 180 2.71 2.92 5.59
N ILE A 181 4.03 3.02 5.47
CA ILE A 181 4.71 4.30 5.28
C ILE A 181 5.67 4.24 4.10
N LEU A 182 6.02 5.41 3.56
CA LEU A 182 7.18 5.54 2.69
C LEU A 182 8.47 5.31 3.48
N PRO A 183 9.58 4.91 2.82
CA PRO A 183 10.88 4.82 3.48
C PRO A 183 11.20 6.10 4.24
N TYR A 184 11.47 5.99 5.54
CA TYR A 184 11.74 7.09 6.44
C TYR A 184 13.06 6.85 7.17
N PRO A 185 14.16 7.51 6.75
CA PRO A 185 15.51 7.20 7.21
C PRO A 185 15.75 7.70 8.64
N LEU A 186 15.40 6.90 9.62
CA LEU A 186 15.60 7.20 11.05
C LEU A 186 16.94 6.72 11.58
N ASN A 187 17.67 5.89 10.85
CA ASN A 187 18.98 5.35 11.25
C ASN A 187 18.99 4.75 12.67
N GLY A 188 17.92 4.03 13.02
CA GLY A 188 17.75 3.42 14.34
C GLY A 188 17.22 4.37 15.44
N ASN A 189 16.85 5.60 15.10
CA ASN A 189 16.22 6.52 16.05
C ASN A 189 14.71 6.21 16.18
N PHE A 190 14.37 5.25 17.02
CA PHE A 190 12.99 4.90 17.31
C PHE A 190 12.22 5.94 18.14
N ASP A 191 12.91 6.92 18.70
CA ASP A 191 12.31 7.97 19.52
C ASP A 191 12.03 9.25 18.72
N ASP A 192 12.03 9.13 17.37
CA ASP A 192 11.58 10.21 16.49
C ASP A 192 10.12 10.56 16.80
N PRO A 193 9.81 11.85 17.13
CA PRO A 193 8.49 12.24 17.59
C PRO A 193 7.37 11.99 16.57
N LEU A 194 7.68 12.04 15.27
CA LEU A 194 6.71 11.85 14.20
C LEU A 194 6.39 10.36 14.03
N LEU A 195 7.41 9.51 14.08
CA LEU A 195 7.21 8.06 14.12
C LEU A 195 6.41 7.64 15.35
N LEU A 196 6.80 8.12 16.54
CA LEU A 196 6.10 7.80 17.78
C LEU A 196 4.62 8.18 17.73
N LYS A 197 4.30 9.34 17.16
CA LYS A 197 2.91 9.78 16.98
C LYS A 197 2.12 8.82 16.11
N ILE A 198 2.70 8.37 14.99
CA ILE A 198 2.08 7.38 14.10
C ILE A 198 1.86 6.06 14.83
N LEU A 199 2.90 5.54 15.47
CA LEU A 199 2.87 4.24 16.14
C LEU A 199 1.89 4.22 17.32
N HIS A 200 1.78 5.33 18.06
CA HIS A 200 0.87 5.43 19.19
C HIS A 200 -0.60 5.24 18.79
N ARG A 201 -1.01 5.75 17.63
CA ARG A 201 -2.39 5.60 17.14
C ARG A 201 -2.61 4.32 16.31
N ALA A 202 -1.57 3.80 15.68
CA ALA A 202 -1.69 2.62 14.85
C ALA A 202 -1.99 1.36 15.67
N ASN A 203 -3.03 0.62 15.28
CA ASN A 203 -3.31 -0.72 15.82
C ASN A 203 -2.41 -1.78 15.16
N ALA A 204 -2.12 -1.60 13.86
CA ALA A 204 -1.18 -2.41 13.11
C ALA A 204 -0.22 -1.55 12.30
N PHE A 205 1.06 -1.94 12.24
CA PHE A 205 2.10 -1.32 11.43
C PHE A 205 2.65 -2.35 10.45
N LEU A 206 2.59 -2.05 9.15
CA LEU A 206 2.74 -3.03 8.08
C LEU A 206 3.85 -2.65 7.06
N PRO A 207 5.09 -2.37 7.49
CA PRO A 207 6.16 -1.97 6.58
C PRO A 207 6.61 -3.12 5.67
N SER A 208 7.22 -2.78 4.54
CA SER A 208 8.09 -3.70 3.81
C SER A 208 9.48 -3.78 4.45
N GLU A 209 10.30 -4.72 3.96
CA GLU A 209 11.71 -4.80 4.36
C GLU A 209 12.47 -3.50 4.10
N ALA A 210 12.17 -2.82 2.98
CA ALA A 210 12.82 -1.55 2.65
C ALA A 210 12.47 -0.42 3.62
N GLU A 211 11.20 -0.32 4.04
CA GLU A 211 10.77 0.64 5.06
C GLU A 211 11.35 0.28 6.42
N ALA A 212 11.34 -0.99 6.81
CA ALA A 212 11.95 -1.46 8.04
C ALA A 212 13.46 -1.17 8.07
N GLU A 213 14.15 -1.42 6.96
CA GLU A 213 15.59 -1.10 6.80
C GLU A 213 15.86 0.40 6.90
N SER A 214 14.96 1.26 6.39
CA SER A 214 15.10 2.71 6.49
C SER A 214 14.98 3.21 7.95
N ILE A 215 14.17 2.54 8.76
CA ILE A 215 14.00 2.85 10.18
C ILE A 215 15.16 2.28 11.01
N MET A 216 15.50 1.02 10.80
CA MET A 216 16.53 0.28 11.55
C MET A 216 17.44 -0.51 10.60
N PRO A 217 18.51 0.10 10.10
CA PRO A 217 19.45 -0.57 9.22
C PRO A 217 20.06 -1.84 9.84
N GLY A 218 20.09 -2.91 9.06
CA GLY A 218 20.62 -4.20 9.51
C GLY A 218 19.75 -4.91 10.56
N HIS A 219 18.45 -4.64 10.59
CA HIS A 219 17.53 -5.20 11.57
C HIS A 219 17.36 -6.72 11.44
N VAL A 220 17.13 -7.34 12.61
CA VAL A 220 16.54 -8.68 12.67
C VAL A 220 15.03 -8.52 12.81
N PRO A 221 14.21 -9.21 11.98
CA PRO A 221 12.75 -8.98 11.93
C PRO A 221 12.06 -9.01 13.29
N GLU A 222 12.38 -9.97 14.15
CA GLU A 222 11.79 -10.07 15.47
C GLU A 222 12.18 -8.89 16.38
N GLN A 223 13.44 -8.46 16.35
CA GLN A 223 13.90 -7.33 17.14
C GLN A 223 13.22 -6.04 16.71
N PHE A 224 13.19 -5.77 15.40
CA PHE A 224 12.49 -4.61 14.83
C PHE A 224 11.02 -4.58 15.28
N CYS A 225 10.30 -5.69 15.09
CA CYS A 225 8.89 -5.77 15.44
C CYS A 225 8.63 -5.55 16.94
N ARG A 226 9.49 -6.05 17.83
CA ARG A 226 9.38 -5.83 19.26
C ARG A 226 9.58 -4.35 19.62
N GLU A 227 10.58 -3.70 19.02
CA GLU A 227 10.85 -2.27 19.23
C GLU A 227 9.68 -1.39 18.78
N ILE A 228 9.11 -1.68 17.61
CA ILE A 228 7.92 -0.99 17.10
C ILE A 228 6.69 -1.26 17.98
N ALA A 229 6.44 -2.52 18.32
CA ALA A 229 5.28 -2.89 19.13
C ALA A 229 5.36 -2.30 20.56
N ALA A 230 6.55 -2.12 21.12
CA ALA A 230 6.72 -1.47 22.42
C ALA A 230 6.19 -0.02 22.41
N ARG A 231 6.18 0.64 21.24
CA ARG A 231 5.80 2.04 21.05
C ARG A 231 4.34 2.28 20.64
N GLY A 232 3.54 1.23 20.49
CA GLY A 232 2.10 1.39 20.23
C GLY A 232 1.43 0.16 19.63
N PRO A 233 1.72 -0.19 18.39
CA PRO A 233 0.96 -1.19 17.64
C PRO A 233 0.84 -2.53 18.35
N GLN A 234 -0.37 -3.11 18.30
CA GLN A 234 -0.59 -4.47 18.79
C GLN A 234 -0.03 -5.51 17.83
N ILE A 235 -0.03 -5.17 16.54
CA ILE A 235 0.40 -6.05 15.45
C ILE A 235 1.47 -5.33 14.63
N VAL A 236 2.56 -6.01 14.36
CA VAL A 236 3.59 -5.55 13.40
C VAL A 236 3.83 -6.65 12.38
N VAL A 237 3.79 -6.31 11.10
CA VAL A 237 4.08 -7.26 10.02
C VAL A 237 5.11 -6.66 9.09
N ILE A 238 6.25 -7.33 8.89
CA ILE A 238 7.21 -6.98 7.84
C ILE A 238 6.88 -7.79 6.60
N LYS A 239 6.60 -7.11 5.50
CA LYS A 239 6.39 -7.71 4.17
C LYS A 239 7.77 -7.98 3.54
N GLN A 240 8.08 -9.23 3.22
CA GLN A 240 9.42 -9.68 2.81
C GLN A 240 9.46 -10.23 1.37
N GLY A 241 8.54 -9.81 0.53
CA GLY A 241 8.49 -10.19 -0.89
C GLY A 241 8.41 -11.72 -1.07
N ASP A 242 9.39 -12.29 -1.75
CA ASP A 242 9.50 -13.74 -2.00
C ASP A 242 9.90 -14.56 -0.77
N HIS A 243 10.29 -13.92 0.33
CA HIS A 243 10.46 -14.54 1.64
C HIS A 243 9.16 -14.55 2.47
N GLY A 244 8.07 -13.97 1.97
CA GLY A 244 6.76 -13.94 2.62
C GLY A 244 6.56 -12.79 3.58
N ALA A 245 6.26 -13.06 4.86
CA ALA A 245 6.01 -12.04 5.85
C ALA A 245 6.38 -12.50 7.27
N PHE A 246 6.90 -11.59 8.07
CA PHE A 246 7.13 -11.83 9.49
C PHE A 246 6.08 -11.07 10.32
N LEU A 247 5.29 -11.80 11.10
CA LEU A 247 4.27 -11.27 12.02
C LEU A 247 4.80 -11.25 13.44
N PHE A 248 4.56 -10.15 14.15
CA PHE A 248 4.68 -10.09 15.61
C PHE A 248 3.34 -9.68 16.23
N ASP A 249 2.82 -10.53 17.11
CA ASP A 249 1.64 -10.26 17.93
C ASP A 249 2.10 -9.88 19.36
N LYS A 250 1.91 -8.61 19.72
CA LYS A 250 2.27 -8.07 21.04
C LYS A 250 1.51 -8.77 22.16
N LYS A 251 0.22 -9.07 21.96
CA LYS A 251 -0.63 -9.73 22.97
C LYS A 251 -0.15 -11.15 23.27
N ALA A 252 0.20 -11.90 22.22
CA ALA A 252 0.78 -13.23 22.36
C ALA A 252 2.26 -13.20 22.71
N ASN A 253 2.92 -12.04 22.57
CA ASN A 253 4.37 -11.84 22.68
C ASN A 253 5.16 -12.84 21.80
N ARG A 254 4.69 -13.07 20.59
CA ARG A 254 5.23 -14.10 19.69
C ARG A 254 5.42 -13.55 18.27
N GLY A 255 6.61 -13.83 17.70
CA GLY A 255 6.92 -13.68 16.29
C GLY A 255 6.70 -14.98 15.50
N CYS A 256 6.23 -14.86 14.27
CA CYS A 256 6.05 -15.99 13.36
C CYS A 256 6.42 -15.59 11.94
N GLN A 257 7.18 -16.46 11.26
CA GLN A 257 7.46 -16.34 9.82
C GLN A 257 6.34 -17.03 9.02
N PHE A 258 5.92 -16.39 7.93
CA PHE A 258 4.96 -16.93 6.97
C PHE A 258 5.58 -17.00 5.59
N LEU A 259 5.42 -18.13 4.93
CA LEU A 259 5.86 -18.33 3.56
C LEU A 259 4.86 -17.73 2.56
N PRO A 260 5.32 -17.26 1.40
CA PRO A 260 4.47 -16.71 0.36
C PRO A 260 3.68 -17.81 -0.35
N TYR A 261 2.67 -17.43 -1.12
CA TYR A 261 2.05 -18.29 -2.12
C TYR A 261 2.94 -18.37 -3.37
N PRO A 262 3.18 -19.56 -3.96
CA PRO A 262 3.97 -19.69 -5.19
C PRO A 262 3.14 -19.26 -6.42
N ALA A 263 3.02 -17.95 -6.62
CA ALA A 263 2.28 -17.35 -7.72
C ALA A 263 3.09 -17.29 -9.03
N ASN A 264 2.41 -17.27 -10.16
CA ASN A 264 3.03 -16.94 -11.45
C ASN A 264 3.12 -15.41 -11.58
N VAL A 265 4.32 -14.88 -11.41
CA VAL A 265 4.53 -13.43 -11.31
C VAL A 265 4.61 -12.80 -12.71
N ASP A 266 3.66 -11.90 -13.00
CA ASP A 266 3.69 -11.01 -14.17
C ASP A 266 4.21 -9.61 -13.79
N ASP A 267 3.71 -9.02 -12.67
CA ASP A 267 4.14 -7.71 -12.17
C ASP A 267 4.06 -7.65 -10.64
N LEU A 268 5.14 -7.27 -9.97
CA LEU A 268 5.20 -7.13 -8.50
C LEU A 268 4.54 -5.86 -7.97
N THR A 269 4.11 -4.96 -8.86
CA THR A 269 3.52 -3.67 -8.47
C THR A 269 2.22 -3.86 -7.68
N GLY A 270 2.13 -3.22 -6.51
CA GLY A 270 0.95 -3.27 -5.65
C GLY A 270 0.82 -4.51 -4.78
N ALA A 271 1.79 -5.43 -4.79
CA ALA A 271 1.78 -6.61 -3.92
C ALA A 271 1.66 -6.23 -2.43
N GLY A 272 2.51 -5.31 -1.97
CA GLY A 272 2.52 -4.83 -0.59
C GLY A 272 1.24 -4.13 -0.19
N ASP A 273 0.73 -3.24 -1.06
CA ASP A 273 -0.50 -2.49 -0.80
C ASP A 273 -1.71 -3.43 -0.71
N SER A 274 -1.83 -4.37 -1.65
CA SER A 274 -2.93 -5.34 -1.65
C SER A 274 -2.87 -6.30 -0.46
N PHE A 275 -1.66 -6.68 -0.03
CA PHE A 275 -1.46 -7.40 1.23
C PHE A 275 -2.06 -6.60 2.40
N CYS A 276 -1.71 -5.31 2.51
CA CYS A 276 -2.17 -4.45 3.59
C CYS A 276 -3.70 -4.29 3.61
N GLY A 277 -4.33 -4.10 2.45
CA GLY A 277 -5.78 -4.03 2.34
C GLY A 277 -6.46 -5.33 2.75
N GLY A 278 -5.98 -6.46 2.24
CA GLY A 278 -6.48 -7.80 2.60
C GLY A 278 -6.28 -8.12 4.09
N PHE A 279 -5.14 -7.73 4.65
CA PHE A 279 -4.85 -7.85 6.08
C PHE A 279 -5.83 -7.04 6.93
N ALA A 280 -6.01 -5.75 6.66
CA ALA A 280 -6.82 -4.85 7.47
C ALA A 280 -8.28 -5.34 7.59
N VAL A 281 -8.91 -5.65 6.46
CA VAL A 281 -10.26 -6.22 6.42
C VAL A 281 -10.33 -7.53 7.22
N SER A 282 -9.37 -8.41 6.99
CA SER A 282 -9.39 -9.75 7.60
C SER A 282 -9.19 -9.71 9.10
N TYR A 283 -8.34 -8.81 9.58
CA TYR A 283 -8.12 -8.65 11.02
C TYR A 283 -9.39 -8.14 11.72
N VAL A 284 -10.05 -7.14 11.16
CA VAL A 284 -11.32 -6.63 11.73
C VAL A 284 -12.42 -7.69 11.74
N GLN A 285 -12.52 -8.49 10.67
CA GLN A 285 -13.53 -9.55 10.57
C GLN A 285 -13.28 -10.71 11.53
N THR A 286 -12.04 -11.02 11.86
CA THR A 286 -11.68 -12.28 12.55
C THR A 286 -11.05 -12.08 13.93
N GLY A 287 -10.48 -10.92 14.21
CA GLY A 287 -9.65 -10.67 15.39
C GLY A 287 -8.36 -11.50 15.44
N ASN A 288 -8.02 -12.20 14.35
CA ASN A 288 -6.91 -13.14 14.30
C ASN A 288 -5.81 -12.65 13.35
N PRO A 289 -4.62 -12.27 13.88
CA PRO A 289 -3.54 -11.73 13.06
C PRO A 289 -2.93 -12.77 12.10
N VAL A 290 -2.93 -14.05 12.46
CA VAL A 290 -2.46 -15.13 11.57
C VAL A 290 -3.37 -15.24 10.34
N THR A 291 -4.68 -15.32 10.54
CA THR A 291 -5.65 -15.32 9.43
C THR A 291 -5.50 -14.05 8.56
N ALA A 292 -5.26 -12.92 9.20
CA ALA A 292 -5.07 -11.65 8.47
C ALA A 292 -3.83 -11.66 7.58
N VAL A 293 -2.69 -12.17 8.07
CA VAL A 293 -1.47 -12.35 7.26
C VAL A 293 -1.71 -13.31 6.09
N LEU A 294 -2.34 -14.46 6.33
CA LEU A 294 -2.60 -15.45 5.29
C LEU A 294 -3.52 -14.90 4.19
N ARG A 295 -4.57 -14.15 4.56
CA ARG A 295 -5.45 -13.48 3.60
C ARG A 295 -4.77 -12.32 2.88
N GLY A 296 -3.92 -11.56 3.55
CA GLY A 296 -3.05 -10.56 2.93
C GLY A 296 -2.15 -11.19 1.87
N THR A 297 -1.51 -12.33 2.20
CA THR A 297 -0.68 -13.11 1.27
C THR A 297 -1.48 -13.56 0.04
N VAL A 298 -2.72 -14.02 0.23
CA VAL A 298 -3.61 -14.38 -0.88
C VAL A 298 -3.93 -13.16 -1.75
N SER A 299 -4.24 -12.00 -1.15
CA SER A 299 -4.51 -10.77 -1.90
C SER A 299 -3.30 -10.37 -2.75
N ALA A 300 -2.11 -10.33 -2.16
CA ALA A 300 -0.87 -10.05 -2.88
C ALA A 300 -0.65 -11.02 -4.05
N SER A 301 -0.86 -12.31 -3.83
CA SER A 301 -0.63 -13.33 -4.84
C SER A 301 -1.53 -13.20 -6.08
N PHE A 302 -2.76 -12.73 -5.92
CA PHE A 302 -3.64 -12.45 -7.06
C PHE A 302 -3.23 -11.20 -7.83
N ILE A 303 -2.76 -10.17 -7.12
CA ILE A 303 -2.33 -8.92 -7.76
C ILE A 303 -1.12 -9.14 -8.66
N ILE A 304 -0.15 -9.93 -8.22
CA ILE A 304 1.10 -10.13 -8.99
C ILE A 304 0.95 -11.05 -10.20
N GLU A 305 -0.18 -11.72 -10.38
CA GLU A 305 -0.49 -12.59 -11.52
C GLU A 305 -1.12 -11.82 -12.70
N GLY A 306 -0.91 -10.50 -12.77
CA GLY A 306 -1.34 -9.69 -13.91
C GLY A 306 -0.83 -8.26 -13.80
N PHE A 307 -1.08 -7.47 -14.86
CA PHE A 307 -0.65 -6.09 -14.92
C PHE A 307 -1.74 -5.14 -14.41
N GLY A 308 -1.34 -4.17 -13.56
CA GLY A 308 -2.25 -3.21 -12.93
C GLY A 308 -3.18 -3.86 -11.90
N GLY A 309 -3.97 -3.05 -11.18
CA GLY A 309 -4.84 -3.56 -10.09
C GLY A 309 -6.20 -4.10 -10.58
N LEU A 310 -6.69 -3.63 -11.72
CA LEU A 310 -8.09 -3.86 -12.12
C LEU A 310 -8.39 -5.30 -12.55
N HIS A 311 -7.39 -6.09 -12.94
CA HIS A 311 -7.61 -7.49 -13.32
C HIS A 311 -8.12 -8.31 -12.11
N ALA A 312 -7.64 -8.00 -10.91
CA ALA A 312 -8.01 -8.70 -9.69
C ALA A 312 -9.39 -8.34 -9.13
N LEU A 313 -10.07 -7.32 -9.69
CA LEU A 313 -11.48 -7.02 -9.35
C LEU A 313 -12.44 -8.17 -9.69
N LYS A 314 -12.04 -9.07 -10.58
CA LYS A 314 -12.84 -10.21 -11.05
C LYS A 314 -12.62 -11.49 -10.23
N ILE A 315 -11.76 -11.43 -9.19
CA ILE A 315 -11.46 -12.60 -8.37
C ILE A 315 -12.69 -12.98 -7.54
N GLU A 316 -13.19 -14.17 -7.81
CA GLU A 316 -14.31 -14.71 -7.06
C GLU A 316 -13.88 -15.12 -5.65
N ARG A 317 -14.76 -14.91 -4.68
CA ARG A 317 -14.53 -15.29 -3.28
C ARG A 317 -14.16 -16.78 -3.12
N ALA A 318 -14.76 -17.65 -3.93
CA ALA A 318 -14.47 -19.09 -3.91
C ALA A 318 -13.01 -19.37 -4.31
N ALA A 319 -12.48 -18.67 -5.33
CA ALA A 319 -11.07 -18.80 -5.72
C ALA A 319 -10.13 -18.30 -4.61
N ALA A 320 -10.48 -17.21 -3.95
CA ALA A 320 -9.71 -16.69 -2.82
C ALA A 320 -9.69 -17.67 -1.64
N GLN A 321 -10.82 -18.30 -1.31
CA GLN A 321 -10.90 -19.31 -0.24
C GLN A 321 -10.11 -20.57 -0.60
N ALA A 322 -10.16 -21.00 -1.85
CA ALA A 322 -9.38 -22.17 -2.31
C ALA A 322 -7.86 -21.91 -2.21
N ARG A 323 -7.42 -20.67 -2.56
CA ARG A 323 -6.02 -20.25 -2.43
C ARG A 323 -5.62 -20.11 -0.95
N LEU A 324 -6.50 -19.58 -0.10
CA LEU A 324 -6.26 -19.50 1.34
C LEU A 324 -5.97 -20.87 1.93
N ALA A 325 -6.78 -21.89 1.62
CA ALA A 325 -6.55 -23.25 2.08
C ALA A 325 -5.21 -23.84 1.60
N GLN A 326 -4.65 -23.35 0.48
CA GLN A 326 -3.32 -23.75 0.02
C GLN A 326 -2.23 -23.05 0.85
N VAL A 327 -2.37 -21.74 1.08
CA VAL A 327 -1.44 -20.95 1.90
C VAL A 327 -1.39 -21.47 3.33
N GLU A 328 -2.52 -21.84 3.92
CA GLU A 328 -2.61 -22.49 5.23
C GLU A 328 -1.81 -23.80 5.28
N ARG A 329 -1.97 -24.65 4.26
CA ARG A 329 -1.20 -25.92 4.17
C ARG A 329 0.30 -25.72 3.99
N ILE A 330 0.71 -24.68 3.24
CA ILE A 330 2.13 -24.33 3.07
C ILE A 330 2.72 -23.96 4.43
N ASN A 331 2.02 -23.12 5.20
CA ASN A 331 2.51 -22.59 6.46
C ASN A 331 2.40 -23.58 7.62
N SER A 332 1.43 -24.50 7.62
CA SER A 332 1.34 -25.56 8.65
C SER A 332 2.43 -26.63 8.56
N ARG A 333 3.17 -26.69 7.45
CA ARG A 333 4.30 -27.63 7.26
C ARG A 333 5.65 -27.01 7.60
N ALA A 334 5.68 -25.68 7.80
CA ALA A 334 6.90 -24.94 8.10
C ALA A 334 7.11 -24.75 9.62
N GLU A 335 6.09 -25.05 10.44
CA GLU A 335 6.18 -25.17 11.90
C GLU A 335 6.81 -26.52 12.31
#